data_c3e3e88ad9e2ff92e9afaf3559ee0726
#
_entry.id   c3e3e88ad9e2ff92e9afaf3559ee0726
#
_cell.length_a   1.000
_cell.length_b   1.000
_cell.length_c   1.000
_cell.angle_alpha   90.00
_cell.angle_beta   90.00
_cell.angle_gamma   90.00
#
_symmetry.space_group_name_H-M   'P 1'
#
loop_
_entity.id
_entity.type
_entity.pdbx_description
1 polymer ?
#
loop_
_entity_poly.entity_id
_entity_poly.type
_entity_poly.pdbx_seq_one_letter_code
_entity_poly.pdbx_strand_id
1 'polypeptide(L)'
;MYERIAVDLSPEQAVVSLRAELTKRGITEYAVVDHGRDMAQAGAPGFSAWTLVFGNPAAGARVLAADLAAAVDIPLRIAVIKSESGTELVYRDMRTLLGDELGEVADALTGALRDIAASV
;
A
#
# COMPACT_ATOMS: atom_id res chain seq x y z
N MET A 1 -3.84 -12.93 -0.83
CA MET A 1 -4.69 -12.67 0.34
C MET A 1 -4.47 -11.24 0.82
N TYR A 2 -5.49 -10.63 1.33
CA TYR A 2 -5.42 -9.27 1.83
C TYR A 2 -5.22 -9.26 3.34
N GLU A 3 -4.32 -8.39 3.78
CA GLU A 3 -4.22 -7.98 5.18
C GLU A 3 -5.03 -6.70 5.35
N ARG A 4 -5.79 -6.59 6.44
CA ARG A 4 -6.67 -5.43 6.69
C ARG A 4 -6.45 -4.91 8.09
N ILE A 5 -6.49 -3.59 8.22
CA ILE A 5 -6.48 -2.93 9.53
C ILE A 5 -7.53 -1.82 9.54
N ALA A 6 -8.41 -1.84 10.54
CA ALA A 6 -9.41 -0.79 10.73
C ALA A 6 -8.74 0.44 11.34
N VAL A 7 -9.16 1.63 10.90
CA VAL A 7 -8.69 2.89 11.45
C VAL A 7 -9.88 3.78 11.79
N ASP A 8 -9.74 4.54 12.88
CA ASP A 8 -10.77 5.44 13.38
C ASP A 8 -10.59 6.85 12.81
N LEU A 9 -10.61 6.92 11.49
CA LEU A 9 -10.48 8.16 10.72
C LEU A 9 -11.42 8.05 9.52
N SER A 10 -11.79 9.20 8.93
CA SER A 10 -12.41 9.15 7.60
C SER A 10 -11.40 8.65 6.57
N PRO A 11 -11.84 8.13 5.42
CA PRO A 11 -10.90 7.72 4.37
C PRO A 11 -9.95 8.84 3.95
N GLU A 12 -10.47 10.07 3.82
CA GLU A 12 -9.66 11.24 3.44
C GLU A 12 -8.60 11.56 4.51
N GLN A 13 -8.99 11.52 5.79
CA GLN A 13 -8.05 11.70 6.89
C GLN A 13 -7.01 10.59 6.94
N ALA A 14 -7.41 9.35 6.66
CA ALA A 14 -6.48 8.22 6.62
C ALA A 14 -5.45 8.38 5.50
N VAL A 15 -5.86 8.87 4.32
CA VAL A 15 -4.92 9.17 3.23
C VAL A 15 -3.91 10.23 3.66
N VAL A 16 -4.36 11.31 4.29
CA VAL A 16 -3.47 12.38 4.79
C VAL A 16 -2.49 11.83 5.83
N SER A 17 -2.98 11.04 6.78
CA SER A 17 -2.17 10.44 7.83
C SER A 17 -1.13 9.46 7.26
N LEU A 18 -1.54 8.63 6.30
CA LEU A 18 -0.64 7.68 5.65
C LEU A 18 0.48 8.41 4.89
N ARG A 19 0.15 9.45 4.13
CA ARG A 19 1.14 10.25 3.41
C ARG A 19 2.13 10.93 4.35
N ALA A 20 1.64 11.45 5.48
CA ALA A 20 2.50 12.05 6.49
C ALA A 20 3.47 11.01 7.10
N GLU A 21 3.01 9.80 7.32
CA GLU A 21 3.83 8.72 7.85
C GLU A 21 4.92 8.31 6.84
N LEU A 22 4.59 8.23 5.56
CA LEU A 22 5.57 7.95 4.50
C LEU A 22 6.66 9.02 4.47
N THR A 23 6.26 10.29 4.52
CA THR A 23 7.20 11.43 4.55
C THR A 23 8.10 11.36 5.77
N LYS A 24 7.53 11.12 6.93
CA LYS A 24 8.26 11.00 8.20
C LYS A 24 9.34 9.91 8.16
N ARG A 25 9.05 8.81 7.47
CA ARG A 25 9.97 7.67 7.33
C ARG A 25 10.95 7.83 6.17
N GLY A 26 10.87 8.91 5.40
CA GLY A 26 11.72 9.11 4.22
C GLY A 26 11.43 8.15 3.08
N ILE A 27 10.20 7.63 3.01
CA ILE A 27 9.77 6.71 1.98
C ILE A 27 9.31 7.48 0.76
N THR A 28 9.72 7.04 -0.43
CA THR A 28 9.33 7.68 -1.69
C THR A 28 7.88 7.34 -2.04
N GLU A 29 7.05 8.37 -2.20
CA GLU A 29 5.70 8.23 -2.71
C GLU A 29 5.73 8.36 -4.23
N TYR A 30 5.28 7.33 -4.95
CA TYR A 30 5.27 7.33 -6.41
C TYR A 30 3.94 7.79 -6.99
N ALA A 31 2.83 7.42 -6.38
CA ALA A 31 1.51 7.77 -6.86
C ALA A 31 0.47 7.71 -5.76
N VAL A 32 -0.56 8.54 -5.91
CA VAL A 32 -1.81 8.45 -5.14
C VAL A 32 -2.92 8.38 -6.16
N VAL A 33 -3.62 7.26 -6.19
CA VAL A 33 -4.73 7.04 -7.12
C VAL A 33 -6.05 7.19 -6.37
N ASP A 34 -6.86 8.15 -6.78
CA ASP A 34 -8.21 8.36 -6.25
C ASP A 34 -9.19 7.60 -7.15
N HIS A 35 -9.52 6.38 -6.76
CA HIS A 35 -10.42 5.52 -7.53
C HIS A 35 -11.84 6.09 -7.57
N GLY A 36 -12.31 6.69 -6.48
CA GLY A 36 -13.64 7.28 -6.43
C GLY A 36 -13.81 8.38 -7.46
N ARG A 37 -12.83 9.28 -7.56
CA ARG A 37 -12.82 10.34 -8.57
C ARG A 37 -12.78 9.76 -9.98
N ASP A 38 -11.89 8.81 -10.23
CA ASP A 38 -11.71 8.24 -11.57
C ASP A 38 -12.96 7.49 -12.02
N MET A 39 -13.57 6.71 -11.13
CA MET A 39 -14.79 5.97 -11.43
C MET A 39 -15.96 6.93 -11.66
N ALA A 40 -16.08 7.99 -10.87
CA ALA A 40 -17.12 9.00 -11.07
C ALA A 40 -17.03 9.67 -12.45
N GLN A 41 -15.83 9.99 -12.90
CA GLN A 41 -15.59 10.54 -14.24
C GLN A 41 -15.99 9.55 -15.34
N ALA A 42 -15.93 8.27 -15.07
CA ALA A 42 -16.35 7.21 -15.99
C ALA A 42 -17.86 6.89 -15.88
N GLY A 43 -18.61 7.63 -15.08
CA GLY A 43 -20.04 7.42 -14.91
C GLY A 43 -20.44 6.44 -13.83
N ALA A 44 -19.50 6.03 -12.96
CA ALA A 44 -19.74 5.07 -11.88
C ALA A 44 -19.40 5.70 -10.51
N PRO A 45 -20.23 6.61 -9.99
CA PRO A 45 -19.98 7.28 -8.71
C PRO A 45 -20.24 6.35 -7.51
N GLY A 46 -19.78 6.78 -6.33
CA GLY A 46 -20.11 6.13 -5.06
C GLY A 46 -18.99 5.27 -4.48
N PHE A 47 -17.84 5.18 -5.14
CA PHE A 47 -16.67 4.47 -4.60
C PHE A 47 -15.83 5.38 -3.72
N SER A 48 -15.42 4.88 -2.56
CA SER A 48 -14.52 5.57 -1.66
C SER A 48 -13.30 4.68 -1.45
N ALA A 49 -12.31 4.86 -2.32
CA ALA A 49 -11.11 4.04 -2.35
C ALA A 49 -9.94 4.81 -2.97
N TRP A 50 -8.77 4.68 -2.36
CA TRP A 50 -7.49 5.22 -2.85
C TRP A 50 -6.45 4.14 -2.83
N THR A 51 -5.47 4.23 -3.72
CA THR A 51 -4.26 3.41 -3.65
C THR A 51 -3.05 4.33 -3.57
N LEU A 52 -2.24 4.15 -2.53
CA LEU A 52 -0.96 4.82 -2.41
C LEU A 52 0.13 3.84 -2.81
N VAL A 53 1.00 4.28 -3.71
CA VAL A 53 2.12 3.50 -4.26
C VAL A 53 3.40 4.14 -3.78
N PHE A 54 4.24 3.36 -3.10
CA PHE A 54 5.43 3.90 -2.44
C PHE A 54 6.51 2.82 -2.29
N GLY A 55 7.70 3.25 -1.97
CA GLY A 55 8.78 2.31 -1.72
C GLY A 55 10.08 2.97 -1.34
N ASN A 56 11.03 2.11 -0.97
CA ASN A 56 12.40 2.48 -0.71
C ASN A 56 13.24 1.90 -1.86
N PRO A 57 13.88 2.75 -2.70
CA PRO A 57 14.69 2.26 -3.82
C PRO A 57 15.80 1.29 -3.41
N ALA A 58 16.39 1.45 -2.23
CA ALA A 58 17.43 0.53 -1.75
C ALA A 58 16.84 -0.87 -1.51
N ALA A 59 15.65 -0.97 -0.94
CA ALA A 59 14.96 -2.25 -0.76
C ALA A 59 14.53 -2.83 -2.10
N GLY A 60 14.03 -1.99 -3.01
CA GLY A 60 13.66 -2.40 -4.38
C GLY A 60 14.84 -2.97 -5.15
N ALA A 61 16.02 -2.37 -5.01
CA ALA A 61 17.23 -2.86 -5.65
C ALA A 61 17.60 -4.29 -5.20
N ARG A 62 17.38 -4.62 -3.93
CA ARG A 62 17.62 -5.97 -3.42
C ARG A 62 16.67 -6.99 -4.06
N VAL A 63 15.41 -6.63 -4.23
CA VAL A 63 14.41 -7.48 -4.89
C VAL A 63 14.80 -7.72 -6.34
N LEU A 64 15.09 -6.65 -7.07
CA LEU A 64 15.39 -6.72 -8.50
C LEU A 64 16.74 -7.41 -8.78
N ALA A 65 17.71 -7.31 -7.87
CA ALA A 65 18.97 -8.04 -7.98
C ALA A 65 18.76 -9.55 -7.89
N ALA A 66 17.77 -9.99 -7.11
CA ALA A 66 17.45 -11.42 -6.98
C ALA A 66 16.61 -11.93 -8.16
N ASP A 67 15.62 -11.15 -8.60
CA ASP A 67 14.73 -11.50 -9.71
C ASP A 67 14.17 -10.23 -10.34
N LEU A 68 14.65 -9.89 -11.52
CA LEU A 68 14.22 -8.70 -12.23
C LEU A 68 12.72 -8.73 -12.59
N ALA A 69 12.16 -9.93 -12.79
CA ALA A 69 10.74 -10.08 -13.08
C ALA A 69 9.84 -9.67 -11.90
N ALA A 70 10.39 -9.66 -10.68
CA ALA A 70 9.67 -9.18 -9.49
C ALA A 70 9.28 -7.70 -9.58
N ALA A 71 9.77 -6.97 -10.56
CA ALA A 71 9.34 -5.60 -10.85
C ALA A 71 7.80 -5.50 -11.04
N VAL A 72 7.13 -6.58 -11.41
CA VAL A 72 5.67 -6.61 -11.56
C VAL A 72 4.95 -6.44 -10.21
N ASP A 73 5.59 -6.80 -9.10
CA ASP A 73 5.00 -6.81 -7.76
C ASP A 73 5.49 -5.67 -6.86
N ILE A 74 6.35 -4.81 -7.35
CA ILE A 74 6.81 -3.61 -6.66
C ILE A 74 6.55 -2.38 -7.53
N PRO A 75 6.44 -1.17 -6.94
CA PRO A 75 6.59 -0.77 -5.53
C PRO A 75 5.50 -1.35 -4.62
N LEU A 76 5.63 -1.08 -3.33
CA LEU A 76 4.60 -1.42 -2.36
C LEU A 76 3.36 -0.55 -2.54
N ARG A 77 2.23 -1.04 -2.06
CA ARG A 77 0.98 -0.29 -2.09
C ARG A 77 0.11 -0.58 -0.90
N ILE A 78 -0.61 0.44 -0.45
CA ILE A 78 -1.67 0.33 0.54
C ILE A 78 -2.91 0.97 -0.05
N ALA A 79 -4.04 0.28 0.01
CA ALA A 79 -5.34 0.84 -0.32
C ALA A 79 -5.98 1.41 0.94
N VAL A 80 -6.64 2.56 0.80
CA VAL A 80 -7.50 3.13 1.83
C VAL A 80 -8.92 3.01 1.30
N ILE A 81 -9.77 2.31 2.02
CA ILE A 81 -11.14 2.07 1.59
C ILE A 81 -12.14 2.40 2.69
N LYS A 82 -13.36 2.73 2.27
CA LYS A 82 -14.51 2.77 3.16
C LYS A 82 -15.35 1.53 2.91
N SER A 83 -15.45 0.67 3.92
CA SER A 83 -16.30 -0.50 3.94
C SER A 83 -17.53 -0.26 4.79
N GLU A 84 -18.41 -1.25 4.91
CA GLU A 84 -19.56 -1.19 5.80
C GLU A 84 -19.16 -1.01 7.27
N SER A 85 -18.00 -1.54 7.66
CA SER A 85 -17.47 -1.44 9.01
C SER A 85 -16.68 -0.15 9.29
N GLY A 86 -16.46 0.69 8.29
CA GLY A 86 -15.73 1.94 8.43
C GLY A 86 -14.51 2.02 7.50
N THR A 87 -13.52 2.81 7.89
CA THR A 87 -12.29 2.96 7.10
C THR A 87 -11.32 1.82 7.40
N GLU A 88 -10.77 1.24 6.35
CA GLU A 88 -9.75 0.20 6.44
C GLU A 88 -8.55 0.52 5.58
N LEU A 89 -7.37 0.12 6.04
CA LEU A 89 -6.16 0.03 5.22
C LEU A 89 -5.99 -1.42 4.80
N VAL A 90 -5.68 -1.63 3.52
CA VAL A 90 -5.57 -2.96 2.92
C VAL A 90 -4.24 -3.07 2.20
N TYR A 91 -3.51 -4.17 2.42
CA TYR A 91 -2.25 -4.44 1.74
C TYR A 91 -2.07 -5.95 1.54
N ARG A 92 -1.07 -6.32 0.74
CA ARG A 92 -0.78 -7.72 0.43
C ARG A 92 0.35 -8.25 1.29
N ASP A 93 0.26 -9.53 1.64
CA ASP A 93 1.42 -10.28 2.13
C ASP A 93 2.40 -10.44 0.96
N MET A 94 3.59 -9.87 1.09
CA MET A 94 4.56 -9.84 0.00
C MET A 94 5.16 -11.21 -0.30
N ARG A 95 5.18 -12.13 0.67
CA ARG A 95 5.62 -13.51 0.42
C ARG A 95 4.70 -14.22 -0.58
N THR A 96 3.40 -13.96 -0.52
CA THR A 96 2.43 -14.47 -1.49
C THR A 96 2.73 -14.00 -2.91
N LEU A 97 3.22 -12.77 -3.06
CA LEU A 97 3.54 -12.19 -4.37
C LEU A 97 4.93 -12.57 -4.86
N LEU A 98 5.95 -12.50 -3.99
CA LEU A 98 7.34 -12.67 -4.38
C LEU A 98 7.82 -14.11 -4.29
N GLY A 99 7.10 -14.98 -3.58
CA GLY A 99 7.44 -16.38 -3.42
C GLY A 99 8.47 -16.65 -2.32
N ASP A 100 8.68 -17.93 -2.04
CA ASP A 100 9.51 -18.38 -0.93
C ASP A 100 11.01 -18.14 -1.18
N GLU A 101 11.45 -18.12 -2.42
CA GLU A 101 12.85 -17.84 -2.77
C GLU A 101 13.29 -16.43 -2.35
N LEU A 102 12.35 -15.48 -2.36
CA LEU A 102 12.54 -14.12 -1.87
C LEU A 102 11.93 -13.92 -0.48
N GLY A 103 11.71 -15.01 0.26
CA GLY A 103 10.92 -14.98 1.49
C GLY A 103 11.46 -14.03 2.55
N GLU A 104 12.77 -13.96 2.74
CA GLU A 104 13.35 -13.06 3.75
C GLU A 104 13.09 -11.59 3.43
N VAL A 105 13.32 -11.15 2.19
CA VAL A 105 13.06 -9.77 1.79
C VAL A 105 11.54 -9.51 1.73
N ALA A 106 10.75 -10.49 1.29
CA ALA A 106 9.30 -10.37 1.26
C ALA A 106 8.73 -10.17 2.67
N ASP A 107 9.20 -10.93 3.64
CA ASP A 107 8.75 -10.79 5.04
C ASP A 107 9.15 -9.43 5.63
N ALA A 108 10.33 -8.92 5.29
CA ALA A 108 10.75 -7.58 5.70
C ALA A 108 9.83 -6.50 5.10
N LEU A 109 9.44 -6.63 3.83
CA LEU A 109 8.52 -5.71 3.17
C LEU A 109 7.13 -5.77 3.79
N THR A 110 6.61 -6.95 4.08
CA THR A 110 5.33 -7.12 4.76
C THR A 110 5.37 -6.51 6.16
N GLY A 111 6.47 -6.69 6.89
CA GLY A 111 6.68 -6.07 8.20
C GLY A 111 6.65 -4.55 8.12
N ALA A 112 7.30 -3.97 7.12
CA ALA A 112 7.27 -2.52 6.89
C ALA A 112 5.85 -2.02 6.58
N LEU A 113 5.09 -2.73 5.74
CA LEU A 113 3.69 -2.42 5.45
C LEU A 113 2.84 -2.43 6.73
N ARG A 114 3.02 -3.46 7.56
CA ARG A 114 2.29 -3.59 8.83
C ARG A 114 2.60 -2.43 9.77
N ASP A 115 3.87 -2.07 9.91
CA ASP A 115 4.30 -0.99 10.79
C ASP A 115 3.78 0.36 10.32
N ILE A 116 3.82 0.62 9.02
CA ILE A 116 3.28 1.84 8.43
C ILE A 116 1.77 1.91 8.66
N ALA A 117 1.04 0.84 8.36
CA ALA A 117 -0.41 0.79 8.52
C ALA A 117 -0.83 0.97 10.00
N ALA A 118 -0.08 0.38 10.92
CA ALA A 118 -0.36 0.51 12.36
C ALA A 118 -0.10 1.93 12.89
N SER A 119 0.66 2.75 12.16
CA SER A 119 1.01 4.12 12.58
C SER A 119 0.00 5.18 12.09
N VAL A 120 -0.93 4.79 11.25
CA VAL A 120 -1.98 5.69 10.72
C VAL A 120 -3.17 5.92 11.73
#